data_53cb9d9b6bcaf1a7222eed61724270c8
#
_entry.id   53cb9d9b6bcaf1a7222eed61724270c8
#
_cell.length_a   1.000
_cell.length_b   1.000
_cell.length_c   1.000
_cell.angle_alpha   90.00
_cell.angle_beta   90.00
_cell.angle_gamma   90.00
#
_symmetry.space_group_name_H-M   'P 1'
#
loop_
_entity.id
_entity.type
_entity.pdbx_description
1 polymer ?
#
loop_
_entity_poly.entity_id
_entity_poly.type
_entity_poly.pdbx_seq_one_letter_code
_entity_poly.pdbx_strand_id
1 'polypeptide(L)'
;MKRATRSKTASAPAKRRRNSPKPDRLPADLRRVLLGEAEIQRRVEELAAQIDADYPETEGPLLVVGVLKGAFIFTADLARRLRRRHVVDFIAVSSYQGGQTSGNVRLMMDTRQNMEGRHVLVVEDILDSGYTLDFLVRSFRQRHPLSVRTAVLLDKPARHVLPLKVDYLGFSIPDVWVVGYGLDYDEQYRTLPFIAEMRPPKGR
;
A
#
# COMPACT_ATOMS: atom_id res chain seq x y z
N MET A 1 -66.61 -24.51 -15.13
CA MET A 1 -65.54 -24.46 -14.09
C MET A 1 -64.34 -23.73 -14.64
N LYS A 2 -64.18 -22.44 -14.29
CA LYS A 2 -63.04 -21.61 -14.74
C LYS A 2 -62.07 -21.47 -13.56
N ARG A 3 -60.85 -22.02 -13.70
CA ARG A 3 -59.76 -21.85 -12.72
C ARG A 3 -59.03 -20.51 -12.97
N ALA A 4 -59.04 -19.66 -11.96
CA ALA A 4 -58.28 -18.42 -11.95
C ALA A 4 -56.83 -18.70 -11.58
N THR A 5 -55.89 -18.33 -12.46
CA THR A 5 -54.46 -18.35 -12.22
C THR A 5 -54.05 -17.07 -11.51
N ARG A 6 -53.59 -17.19 -10.26
CA ARG A 6 -52.97 -16.10 -9.49
C ARG A 6 -51.51 -15.84 -9.99
N SER A 7 -51.31 -14.69 -10.58
CA SER A 7 -49.96 -14.14 -10.85
C SER A 7 -49.29 -13.74 -9.55
N LYS A 8 -48.12 -14.35 -9.26
CA LYS A 8 -47.23 -13.92 -8.18
C LYS A 8 -46.28 -12.83 -8.75
N THR A 9 -46.53 -11.59 -8.38
CA THR A 9 -45.58 -10.50 -8.60
C THR A 9 -44.36 -10.69 -7.70
N ALA A 10 -43.19 -10.97 -8.31
CA ALA A 10 -41.94 -11.02 -7.61
C ALA A 10 -41.44 -9.59 -7.27
N SER A 11 -41.35 -9.30 -5.98
CA SER A 11 -40.80 -8.07 -5.44
C SER A 11 -39.26 -8.06 -5.68
N ALA A 12 -38.74 -7.00 -6.32
CA ALA A 12 -37.31 -6.79 -6.54
C ALA A 12 -36.57 -6.56 -5.20
N PRO A 13 -35.34 -7.08 -5.01
CA PRO A 13 -34.62 -6.90 -3.77
C PRO A 13 -34.18 -5.44 -3.62
N ALA A 14 -34.51 -4.85 -2.47
CA ALA A 14 -34.09 -3.50 -2.08
C ALA A 14 -32.57 -3.41 -2.03
N LYS A 15 -31.99 -2.47 -2.77
CA LYS A 15 -30.58 -2.11 -2.71
C LYS A 15 -30.22 -1.66 -1.29
N ARG A 16 -29.58 -2.52 -0.50
CA ARG A 16 -28.96 -2.14 0.77
C ARG A 16 -27.87 -1.12 0.48
N ARG A 17 -28.13 0.15 0.72
CA ARG A 17 -27.09 1.17 0.83
C ARG A 17 -26.20 0.79 2.02
N ARG A 18 -24.94 0.40 1.75
CA ARG A 18 -23.91 0.33 2.79
C ARG A 18 -23.66 1.77 3.25
N ASN A 19 -24.29 2.15 4.37
CA ASN A 19 -23.85 3.31 5.14
C ASN A 19 -22.53 2.91 5.80
N SER A 20 -21.41 3.30 5.19
CA SER A 20 -20.16 3.41 5.94
C SER A 20 -20.38 4.53 6.96
N PRO A 21 -20.16 4.30 8.26
CA PRO A 21 -20.28 5.37 9.24
C PRO A 21 -19.19 6.39 8.90
N LYS A 22 -19.59 7.63 8.55
CA LYS A 22 -18.69 8.77 8.61
C LYS A 22 -18.29 8.90 10.09
N PRO A 23 -17.01 8.90 10.44
CA PRO A 23 -16.63 9.25 11.79
C PRO A 23 -17.02 10.72 12.00
N ASP A 24 -18.07 10.96 12.77
CA ASP A 24 -18.56 12.32 13.09
C ASP A 24 -17.52 13.17 13.88
N ARG A 25 -16.43 12.55 14.35
CA ARG A 25 -15.25 13.20 14.92
C ARG A 25 -14.01 12.35 14.71
N LEU A 26 -12.94 12.98 14.23
CA LEU A 26 -11.60 12.40 14.26
C LEU A 26 -11.18 12.14 15.72
N PRO A 27 -10.45 11.05 16.02
CA PRO A 27 -9.79 10.86 17.31
C PRO A 27 -9.03 12.12 17.74
N ALA A 28 -9.00 12.40 19.05
CA ALA A 28 -8.47 13.67 19.58
C ALA A 28 -6.99 13.91 19.29
N ASP A 29 -6.24 12.86 19.05
CA ASP A 29 -4.82 12.83 18.68
C ASP A 29 -4.57 13.00 17.19
N LEU A 30 -5.60 12.92 16.35
CA LEU A 30 -5.51 13.26 14.94
C LEU A 30 -5.84 14.75 14.74
N ARG A 31 -5.05 15.39 13.86
CA ARG A 31 -5.19 16.80 13.56
C ARG A 31 -6.17 17.08 12.43
N ARG A 32 -6.00 16.34 11.34
CA ARG A 32 -6.83 16.44 10.13
C ARG A 32 -6.64 15.21 9.24
N VAL A 33 -7.61 14.95 8.37
CA VAL A 33 -7.43 14.04 7.24
C VAL A 33 -6.53 14.72 6.21
N LEU A 34 -5.44 14.06 5.84
CA LEU A 34 -4.50 14.54 4.84
C LEU A 34 -4.89 14.04 3.44
N LEU A 35 -5.26 12.75 3.35
CA LEU A 35 -5.72 12.10 2.13
C LEU A 35 -6.98 11.30 2.43
N GLY A 36 -8.07 11.60 1.73
CA GLY A 36 -9.34 10.93 1.89
C GLY A 36 -9.39 9.56 1.22
N GLU A 37 -10.26 8.66 1.70
CA GLU A 37 -10.44 7.30 1.15
C GLU A 37 -10.65 7.31 -0.37
N ALA A 38 -11.58 8.13 -0.87
CA ALA A 38 -11.89 8.20 -2.31
C ALA A 38 -10.68 8.67 -3.15
N GLU A 39 -9.86 9.57 -2.61
CA GLU A 39 -8.65 10.08 -3.25
C GLU A 39 -7.58 8.98 -3.34
N ILE A 40 -7.36 8.26 -2.24
CA ILE A 40 -6.43 7.12 -2.19
C ILE A 40 -6.87 6.05 -3.19
N GLN A 41 -8.15 5.66 -3.17
CA GLN A 41 -8.67 4.60 -4.04
C GLN A 41 -8.50 4.95 -5.53
N ARG A 42 -8.78 6.19 -5.92
CA ARG A 42 -8.57 6.68 -7.29
C ARG A 42 -7.09 6.61 -7.67
N ARG A 43 -6.19 7.07 -6.78
CA ARG A 43 -4.75 7.04 -7.08
C ARG A 43 -4.21 5.63 -7.22
N VAL A 44 -4.67 4.69 -6.39
CA VAL A 44 -4.30 3.27 -6.49
C VAL A 44 -4.78 2.66 -7.82
N GLU A 45 -5.96 3.04 -8.31
CA GLU A 45 -6.45 2.63 -9.63
C GLU A 45 -5.58 3.18 -10.77
N GLU A 46 -5.18 4.45 -10.70
CA GLU A 46 -4.26 5.07 -11.66
C GLU A 46 -2.88 4.37 -11.66
N LEU A 47 -2.34 4.05 -10.48
CA LEU A 47 -1.07 3.33 -10.36
C LEU A 47 -1.16 1.92 -10.94
N ALA A 48 -2.25 1.20 -10.68
CA ALA A 48 -2.47 -0.13 -11.26
C ALA A 48 -2.50 -0.07 -12.79
N ALA A 49 -3.17 0.92 -13.37
CA ALA A 49 -3.23 1.11 -14.82
C ALA A 49 -1.84 1.44 -15.42
N GLN A 50 -1.02 2.25 -14.74
CA GLN A 50 0.37 2.53 -15.16
C GLN A 50 1.23 1.27 -15.12
N ILE A 51 1.12 0.48 -14.05
CA ILE A 51 1.85 -0.79 -13.91
C ILE A 51 1.43 -1.78 -14.99
N ASP A 52 0.14 -1.93 -15.25
CA ASP A 52 -0.37 -2.82 -16.32
C ASP A 52 0.16 -2.41 -17.71
N ALA A 53 0.28 -1.11 -17.98
CA ALA A 53 0.81 -0.60 -19.25
C ALA A 53 2.33 -0.84 -19.42
N ASP A 54 3.07 -0.82 -18.31
CA ASP A 54 4.54 -0.92 -18.33
C ASP A 54 5.07 -2.36 -18.37
N TYR A 55 4.21 -3.35 -18.11
CA TYR A 55 4.59 -4.75 -18.10
C TYR A 55 3.73 -5.56 -19.09
N PRO A 56 4.26 -5.93 -20.26
CA PRO A 56 3.52 -6.74 -21.24
C PRO A 56 3.19 -8.14 -20.68
N GLU A 57 2.01 -8.65 -21.03
CA GLU A 57 1.53 -9.96 -20.52
C GLU A 57 2.39 -11.15 -20.93
N THR A 58 3.19 -11.00 -22.00
CA THR A 58 4.02 -12.07 -22.57
C THR A 58 5.20 -12.50 -21.70
N GLU A 59 5.56 -11.71 -20.69
CA GLU A 59 6.77 -11.90 -19.88
C GLU A 59 6.52 -12.67 -18.56
N GLY A 60 5.42 -13.39 -18.48
CA GLY A 60 5.07 -14.17 -17.29
C GLY A 60 4.40 -13.33 -16.15
N PRO A 61 4.04 -13.95 -15.03
CA PRO A 61 3.37 -13.27 -13.94
C PRO A 61 4.31 -12.34 -13.18
N LEU A 62 3.86 -11.09 -12.94
CA LEU A 62 4.55 -10.12 -12.09
C LEU A 62 4.60 -10.62 -10.64
N LEU A 63 5.73 -10.57 -9.99
CA LEU A 63 5.84 -10.81 -8.56
C LEU A 63 5.67 -9.49 -7.80
N VAL A 64 4.55 -9.33 -7.10
CA VAL A 64 4.24 -8.19 -6.23
C VAL A 64 4.67 -8.53 -4.82
N VAL A 65 5.63 -7.79 -4.26
CA VAL A 65 6.16 -8.02 -2.91
C VAL A 65 5.81 -6.83 -2.03
N GLY A 66 4.83 -7.04 -1.12
CA GLY A 66 4.43 -6.04 -0.15
C GLY A 66 5.36 -6.01 1.07
N VAL A 67 5.75 -4.82 1.51
CA VAL A 67 6.58 -4.66 2.72
C VAL A 67 5.68 -4.56 3.95
N LEU A 68 5.79 -5.54 4.85
CA LEU A 68 5.02 -5.58 6.09
C LEU A 68 5.66 -4.68 7.16
N LYS A 69 4.85 -4.08 8.08
CA LYS A 69 3.38 -4.21 8.11
C LYS A 69 2.68 -3.10 7.32
N GLY A 70 3.28 -1.92 7.19
CA GLY A 70 2.62 -0.70 6.72
C GLY A 70 1.96 -0.81 5.34
N ALA A 71 2.61 -1.49 4.39
CA ALA A 71 2.10 -1.59 3.03
C ALA A 71 0.98 -2.63 2.81
N PHE A 72 0.48 -3.33 3.84
CA PHE A 72 -0.44 -4.47 3.63
C PHE A 72 -1.77 -4.06 2.96
N ILE A 73 -2.35 -2.91 3.34
CA ILE A 73 -3.59 -2.41 2.73
C ILE A 73 -3.33 -1.94 1.30
N PHE A 74 -2.28 -1.15 1.10
CA PHE A 74 -1.90 -0.67 -0.23
C PHE A 74 -1.60 -1.83 -1.18
N THR A 75 -0.85 -2.84 -0.74
CA THR A 75 -0.56 -4.04 -1.54
C THR A 75 -1.84 -4.78 -1.92
N ALA A 76 -2.77 -4.98 -0.97
CA ALA A 76 -4.03 -5.65 -1.22
C ALA A 76 -4.92 -4.88 -2.21
N ASP A 77 -5.00 -3.56 -2.07
CA ASP A 77 -5.81 -2.72 -2.93
C ASP A 77 -5.19 -2.58 -4.33
N LEU A 78 -3.88 -2.46 -4.44
CA LEU A 78 -3.16 -2.43 -5.71
C LEU A 78 -3.31 -3.76 -6.46
N ALA A 79 -3.03 -4.89 -5.80
CA ALA A 79 -3.11 -6.21 -6.41
C ALA A 79 -4.51 -6.51 -6.98
N ARG A 80 -5.58 -6.13 -6.28
CA ARG A 80 -6.96 -6.32 -6.75
C ARG A 80 -7.33 -5.48 -7.98
N ARG A 81 -6.54 -4.47 -8.32
CA ARG A 81 -6.75 -3.58 -9.48
C ARG A 81 -5.85 -3.90 -10.67
N LEU A 82 -4.75 -4.62 -10.43
CA LEU A 82 -3.91 -5.13 -11.52
C LEU A 82 -4.71 -6.13 -12.38
N ARG A 83 -4.72 -5.90 -13.69
CA ARG A 83 -5.39 -6.78 -14.67
C ARG A 83 -4.47 -7.89 -15.14
N ARG A 84 -3.15 -7.62 -15.17
CA ARG A 84 -2.17 -8.63 -15.57
C ARG A 84 -2.05 -9.76 -14.56
N ARG A 85 -1.60 -10.93 -15.00
CA ARG A 85 -1.30 -12.06 -14.12
C ARG A 85 -0.19 -11.68 -13.14
N HIS A 86 -0.42 -11.90 -11.86
CA HIS A 86 0.55 -11.60 -10.81
C HIS A 86 0.47 -12.61 -9.69
N VAL A 87 1.55 -12.66 -8.90
CA VAL A 87 1.66 -13.41 -7.65
C VAL A 87 1.97 -12.42 -6.55
N VAL A 88 1.28 -12.52 -5.42
CA VAL A 88 1.53 -11.65 -4.26
C VAL A 88 2.31 -12.43 -3.22
N ASP A 89 3.35 -11.81 -2.70
CA ASP A 89 4.10 -12.29 -1.54
C ASP A 89 4.46 -11.10 -0.64
N PHE A 90 5.02 -11.38 0.52
CA PHE A 90 5.35 -10.36 1.50
C PHE A 90 6.78 -10.53 2.01
N ILE A 91 7.36 -9.41 2.42
CA ILE A 91 8.64 -9.32 3.11
C ILE A 91 8.47 -8.48 4.37
N ALA A 92 9.21 -8.78 5.43
CA ALA A 92 9.22 -7.94 6.62
C ALA A 92 10.65 -7.54 6.96
N VAL A 93 10.85 -6.27 7.22
CA VAL A 93 12.12 -5.69 7.64
C VAL A 93 11.92 -4.88 8.92
N SER A 94 12.96 -4.79 9.73
CA SER A 94 13.00 -3.87 10.86
C SER A 94 14.11 -2.84 10.64
N SER A 95 13.79 -1.56 10.84
CA SER A 95 14.80 -0.52 10.97
C SER A 95 15.22 -0.43 12.44
N TYR A 96 16.48 -0.65 12.72
CA TYR A 96 17.00 -0.51 14.09
C TYR A 96 17.17 0.99 14.41
N GLN A 97 16.34 1.50 15.33
CA GLN A 97 16.40 2.90 15.80
C GLN A 97 17.31 3.07 17.05
N GLY A 98 18.06 2.06 17.44
CA GLY A 98 18.87 2.06 18.65
C GLY A 98 20.38 1.99 18.36
N GLY A 99 21.10 3.13 18.49
CA GLY A 99 22.56 3.19 18.45
C GLY A 99 23.12 3.99 17.27
N GLN A 100 24.40 4.36 17.32
CA GLN A 100 25.13 5.32 16.48
C GLN A 100 25.19 5.01 14.96
N THR A 101 24.45 4.03 14.45
CA THR A 101 24.33 3.70 13.02
C THR A 101 22.85 3.68 12.60
N SER A 102 22.31 4.87 12.34
CA SER A 102 21.05 5.01 11.61
C SER A 102 21.25 4.41 10.21
N GLY A 103 20.45 3.38 9.86
CA GLY A 103 20.49 2.77 8.52
C GLY A 103 20.64 1.25 8.48
N ASN A 104 20.83 0.56 9.60
CA ASN A 104 20.84 -0.90 9.62
C ASN A 104 19.42 -1.46 9.47
N VAL A 105 19.10 -1.87 8.25
CA VAL A 105 17.86 -2.61 7.92
C VAL A 105 18.13 -4.09 8.10
N ARG A 106 17.31 -4.77 8.89
CA ARG A 106 17.39 -6.23 9.10
C ARG A 106 16.18 -6.91 8.48
N LEU A 107 16.45 -7.97 7.72
CA LEU A 107 15.41 -8.85 7.20
C LEU A 107 14.84 -9.71 8.35
N MET A 108 13.53 -9.64 8.56
CA MET A 108 12.80 -10.39 9.58
C MET A 108 12.04 -11.58 8.99
N MET A 109 11.49 -11.40 7.79
CA MET A 109 10.81 -12.43 7.01
C MET A 109 11.11 -12.20 5.54
N ASP A 110 11.58 -13.22 4.85
CA ASP A 110 11.86 -13.17 3.41
C ASP A 110 10.67 -13.71 2.61
N THR A 111 10.60 -13.33 1.33
CA THR A 111 9.65 -13.90 0.38
C THR A 111 9.97 -15.38 0.10
N ARG A 112 8.91 -16.15 -0.12
CA ARG A 112 9.02 -17.57 -0.51
C ARG A 112 9.11 -17.77 -2.02
N GLN A 113 8.85 -16.72 -2.79
CA GLN A 113 8.85 -16.78 -4.26
C GLN A 113 10.26 -16.63 -4.81
N ASN A 114 10.63 -17.47 -5.79
CA ASN A 114 11.83 -17.25 -6.57
C ASN A 114 11.68 -15.99 -7.43
N MET A 115 12.70 -15.14 -7.45
CA MET A 115 12.73 -13.89 -8.21
C MET A 115 13.48 -14.04 -9.54
N GLU A 116 14.30 -15.09 -9.69
CA GLU A 116 15.11 -15.29 -10.89
C GLU A 116 14.24 -15.35 -12.15
N GLY A 117 14.62 -14.56 -13.15
CA GLY A 117 13.92 -14.50 -14.44
C GLY A 117 12.49 -13.92 -14.36
N ARG A 118 12.14 -13.18 -13.29
CA ARG A 118 10.81 -12.57 -13.12
C ARG A 118 10.88 -11.06 -12.96
N HIS A 119 9.83 -10.37 -13.34
CA HIS A 119 9.63 -8.98 -12.96
C HIS A 119 9.16 -8.90 -11.51
N VAL A 120 9.78 -8.03 -10.72
CA VAL A 120 9.46 -7.82 -9.29
C VAL A 120 9.01 -6.39 -9.07
N LEU A 121 7.86 -6.23 -8.41
CA LEU A 121 7.33 -4.95 -7.95
C LEU A 121 7.37 -4.92 -6.42
N VAL A 122 8.21 -4.06 -5.85
CA VAL A 122 8.25 -3.78 -4.42
C VAL A 122 7.17 -2.75 -4.09
N VAL A 123 6.30 -3.08 -3.13
CA VAL A 123 5.20 -2.20 -2.70
C VAL A 123 5.45 -1.74 -1.27
N GLU A 124 5.63 -0.43 -1.09
CA GLU A 124 5.95 0.22 0.19
C GLU A 124 4.89 1.25 0.55
N ASP A 125 4.60 1.42 1.84
CA ASP A 125 3.64 2.43 2.32
C ASP A 125 4.21 3.84 2.29
N ILE A 126 5.46 4.02 2.71
CA ILE A 126 6.07 5.35 2.81
C ILE A 126 7.58 5.32 2.54
N LEU A 127 8.02 6.23 1.68
CA LEU A 127 9.42 6.58 1.52
C LEU A 127 9.75 7.75 2.45
N ASP A 128 10.46 7.45 3.53
CA ASP A 128 10.99 8.42 4.49
C ASP A 128 12.49 8.66 4.21
N SER A 129 13.39 8.04 4.95
CA SER A 129 14.85 8.18 4.73
C SER A 129 15.40 7.48 3.48
N GLY A 130 14.70 6.46 3.01
CA GLY A 130 15.07 5.65 1.85
C GLY A 130 15.88 4.39 2.17
N TYR A 131 16.38 4.20 3.38
CA TYR A 131 17.24 3.04 3.72
C TYR A 131 16.54 1.70 3.48
N THR A 132 15.28 1.56 3.86
CA THR A 132 14.50 0.32 3.68
C THR A 132 14.38 -0.03 2.19
N LEU A 133 13.94 0.91 1.39
CA LEU A 133 13.71 0.68 -0.03
C LEU A 133 15.03 0.40 -0.79
N ASP A 134 16.10 1.13 -0.48
CA ASP A 134 17.43 0.87 -1.04
C ASP A 134 17.95 -0.53 -0.71
N PHE A 135 17.84 -0.94 0.57
CA PHE A 135 18.22 -2.28 1.01
C PHE A 135 17.44 -3.36 0.24
N LEU A 136 16.12 -3.23 0.13
CA LEU A 136 15.28 -4.19 -0.57
C LEU A 136 15.59 -4.26 -2.07
N VAL A 137 15.71 -3.13 -2.74
CA VAL A 137 16.03 -3.08 -4.18
C VAL A 137 17.39 -3.70 -4.46
N ARG A 138 18.41 -3.41 -3.66
CA ARG A 138 19.74 -4.03 -3.82
C ARG A 138 19.69 -5.53 -3.54
N SER A 139 19.04 -5.97 -2.46
CA SER A 139 18.91 -7.38 -2.11
C SER A 139 18.18 -8.18 -3.19
N PHE A 140 17.12 -7.60 -3.78
CA PHE A 140 16.35 -8.27 -4.83
C PHE A 140 17.11 -8.35 -6.14
N ARG A 141 17.86 -7.31 -6.53
CA ARG A 141 18.70 -7.34 -7.73
C ARG A 141 19.75 -8.45 -7.72
N GLN A 142 20.24 -8.84 -6.54
CA GLN A 142 21.19 -9.97 -6.38
C GLN A 142 20.57 -11.34 -6.64
N ARG A 143 19.23 -11.41 -6.73
CA ARG A 143 18.48 -12.67 -7.01
C ARG A 143 18.14 -12.83 -8.49
N HIS A 144 18.82 -12.11 -9.37
CA HIS A 144 18.72 -12.20 -10.83
C HIS A 144 17.31 -12.04 -11.42
N PRO A 145 16.50 -11.06 -10.95
CA PRO A 145 15.21 -10.78 -11.58
C PRO A 145 15.41 -10.12 -12.96
N LEU A 146 14.39 -10.20 -13.84
CA LEU A 146 14.36 -9.43 -15.08
C LEU A 146 14.31 -7.92 -14.83
N SER A 147 13.54 -7.52 -13.83
CA SER A 147 13.53 -6.13 -13.33
C SER A 147 13.10 -6.07 -11.87
N VAL A 148 13.51 -5.00 -11.20
CA VAL A 148 12.96 -4.58 -9.89
C VAL A 148 12.47 -3.15 -10.05
N ARG A 149 11.16 -2.93 -9.88
CA ARG A 149 10.53 -1.62 -9.82
C ARG A 149 9.83 -1.43 -8.47
N THR A 150 9.51 -0.17 -8.15
CA THR A 150 9.00 0.23 -6.84
C THR A 150 7.69 0.98 -6.98
N ALA A 151 6.69 0.61 -6.16
CA ALA A 151 5.45 1.34 -5.98
C ALA A 151 5.37 1.82 -4.53
N VAL A 152 5.34 3.12 -4.33
CA VAL A 152 5.33 3.75 -3.01
C VAL A 152 4.08 4.60 -2.88
N LEU A 153 3.31 4.42 -1.80
CA LEU A 153 2.08 5.17 -1.60
C LEU A 153 2.37 6.62 -1.21
N LEU A 154 3.24 6.82 -0.22
CA LEU A 154 3.61 8.14 0.30
C LEU A 154 5.11 8.41 0.15
N ASP A 155 5.44 9.63 -0.21
CA ASP A 155 6.80 10.13 -0.28
C ASP A 155 6.97 11.39 0.56
N LYS A 156 8.03 11.43 1.39
CA LYS A 156 8.46 12.61 2.15
C LYS A 156 9.79 13.15 1.61
N PRO A 157 9.80 13.96 0.57
CA PRO A 157 11.05 14.41 -0.07
C PRO A 157 12.03 15.10 0.89
N ALA A 158 11.50 15.81 1.90
CA ALA A 158 12.30 16.51 2.90
C ALA A 158 13.09 15.57 3.84
N ARG A 159 12.76 14.27 3.84
CA ARG A 159 13.36 13.27 4.72
C ARG A 159 14.37 12.37 4.02
N HIS A 160 14.49 12.47 2.70
CA HIS A 160 15.39 11.61 1.94
C HIS A 160 16.84 11.81 2.35
N VAL A 161 17.49 10.71 2.68
CA VAL A 161 18.95 10.63 2.91
C VAL A 161 19.64 10.06 1.67
N LEU A 162 18.97 9.14 0.97
CA LEU A 162 19.47 8.47 -0.22
C LEU A 162 18.72 8.96 -1.47
N PRO A 163 19.46 9.17 -2.60
CA PRO A 163 18.83 9.54 -3.88
C PRO A 163 18.15 8.31 -4.51
N LEU A 164 16.91 8.06 -4.17
CA LEU A 164 16.13 6.95 -4.71
C LEU A 164 15.13 7.44 -5.75
N LYS A 165 15.04 6.69 -6.86
CA LYS A 165 13.99 6.86 -7.84
C LYS A 165 12.86 5.89 -7.54
N VAL A 166 11.67 6.41 -7.31
CA VAL A 166 10.43 5.64 -7.23
C VAL A 166 9.83 5.55 -8.63
N ASP A 167 9.45 4.33 -9.07
CA ASP A 167 8.88 4.13 -10.41
C ASP A 167 7.38 4.51 -10.43
N TYR A 168 6.64 4.15 -9.38
CA TYR A 168 5.21 4.43 -9.25
C TYR A 168 4.94 5.10 -7.90
N LEU A 169 4.77 6.41 -7.93
CA LEU A 169 4.56 7.21 -6.72
C LEU A 169 3.08 7.56 -6.56
N GLY A 170 2.52 7.28 -5.37
CA GLY A 170 1.19 7.70 -4.98
C GLY A 170 1.10 9.20 -4.75
N PHE A 171 1.57 9.64 -3.60
CA PHE A 171 1.46 11.03 -3.16
C PHE A 171 2.76 11.53 -2.54
N SER A 172 3.14 12.76 -2.86
CA SER A 172 4.17 13.49 -2.11
C SER A 172 3.51 14.27 -0.98
N ILE A 173 4.01 14.13 0.24
CA ILE A 173 3.47 14.77 1.44
C ILE A 173 4.52 15.58 2.19
N PRO A 174 4.12 16.58 2.98
CA PRO A 174 5.03 17.30 3.86
C PRO A 174 5.57 16.39 4.98
N ASP A 175 6.65 16.84 5.65
CA ASP A 175 7.22 16.12 6.79
C ASP A 175 6.35 16.27 8.04
N VAL A 176 5.29 15.46 8.10
CA VAL A 176 4.35 15.37 9.24
C VAL A 176 4.17 13.91 9.65
N TRP A 177 3.78 13.68 10.90
CA TRP A 177 3.41 12.34 11.36
C TRP A 177 2.08 11.92 10.74
N VAL A 178 2.05 10.75 10.13
CA VAL A 178 0.87 10.22 9.43
C VAL A 178 0.52 8.83 9.93
N VAL A 179 -0.77 8.56 9.97
CA VAL A 179 -1.35 7.26 10.33
C VAL A 179 -2.54 6.95 9.43
N GLY A 180 -2.91 5.68 9.37
CA GLY A 180 -4.04 5.19 8.58
C GLY A 180 -3.61 4.52 7.28
N TYR A 181 -4.52 3.76 6.69
CA TYR A 181 -4.34 3.01 5.45
C TYR A 181 -3.07 2.11 5.46
N GLY A 182 -2.82 1.45 6.58
CA GLY A 182 -1.67 0.59 6.83
C GLY A 182 -0.64 1.19 7.78
N LEU A 183 -0.43 2.51 7.74
CA LEU A 183 0.49 3.22 8.63
C LEU A 183 -0.05 3.28 10.06
N ASP A 184 0.85 3.23 11.01
CA ASP A 184 0.52 3.19 12.43
C ASP A 184 1.27 4.20 13.29
N TYR A 185 0.74 4.34 14.49
CA TYR A 185 1.47 4.81 15.64
C TYR A 185 1.19 3.88 16.82
N ASP A 186 2.24 3.26 17.36
CA ASP A 186 2.16 2.27 18.45
C ASP A 186 1.15 1.14 18.16
N GLU A 187 1.28 0.54 16.96
CA GLU A 187 0.41 -0.52 16.40
C GLU A 187 -1.08 -0.12 16.24
N GLN A 188 -1.44 1.15 16.42
CA GLN A 188 -2.81 1.65 16.28
C GLN A 188 -3.01 2.35 14.94
N TYR A 189 -4.27 2.61 14.58
CA TYR A 189 -4.71 3.38 13.40
C TYR A 189 -4.53 2.74 12.03
N ARG A 190 -3.86 1.60 11.86
CA ARG A 190 -3.61 0.96 10.56
C ARG A 190 -4.87 0.77 9.71
N THR A 191 -6.03 0.54 10.35
CA THR A 191 -7.28 0.20 9.68
C THR A 191 -8.15 1.39 9.30
N LEU A 192 -7.71 2.63 9.56
CA LEU A 192 -8.40 3.82 9.07
C LEU A 192 -8.41 3.81 7.54
N PRO A 193 -9.55 4.10 6.87
CA PRO A 193 -9.63 4.06 5.41
C PRO A 193 -8.98 5.26 4.72
N PHE A 194 -8.49 6.22 5.49
CA PHE A 194 -7.86 7.47 5.07
C PHE A 194 -6.50 7.62 5.73
N ILE A 195 -5.71 8.59 5.27
CA ILE A 195 -4.45 8.99 5.92
C ILE A 195 -4.69 10.30 6.65
N ALA A 196 -4.34 10.34 7.93
CA ALA A 196 -4.48 11.50 8.78
C ALA A 196 -3.13 11.98 9.32
N GLU A 197 -2.99 13.30 9.47
CA GLU A 197 -1.91 13.93 10.22
C GLU A 197 -2.15 13.71 11.72
N MET A 198 -1.18 13.13 12.39
CA MET A 198 -1.19 12.94 13.83
C MET A 198 -0.56 14.14 14.53
N ARG A 199 -1.07 14.50 15.70
CA ARG A 199 -0.39 15.47 16.57
C ARG A 199 0.91 14.86 17.09
N PRO A 200 2.03 15.61 17.12
CA PRO A 200 3.27 15.08 17.68
C PRO A 200 3.01 14.56 19.10
N PRO A 201 3.52 13.37 19.45
CA PRO A 201 3.40 12.85 20.80
C PRO A 201 4.03 13.84 21.78
N LYS A 202 3.35 14.10 22.89
CA LYS A 202 3.89 14.93 23.96
C LYS A 202 5.12 14.24 24.54
N GLY A 203 6.31 14.82 24.39
CA GLY A 203 7.52 14.37 25.10
C GLY A 203 8.57 13.60 24.29
N ARG A 204 8.69 13.87 22.98
CA ARG A 204 9.93 13.54 22.22
C ARG A 204 10.55 14.77 21.58
#